data_ac7518226641a278f16ddd5bc0cd6bd0
#
_entry.id   ac7518226641a278f16ddd5bc0cd6bd0
#
_cell.length_a   1.000
_cell.length_b   1.000
_cell.length_c   1.000
_cell.angle_alpha   90.00
_cell.angle_beta   90.00
_cell.angle_gamma   90.00
#
_symmetry.space_group_name_H-M   'P 1'
#
loop_
_entity.id
_entity.type
_entity.pdbx_description
1 polymer ?
#
loop_
_entity_poly.entity_id
_entity_poly.type
_entity_poly.pdbx_seq_one_letter_code
_entity_poly.pdbx_strand_id
1 'polypeptide(L)'
;MKSSDKDVKAAALARVRSAFKRFRDEGHGRGSGFPLRLKRLAVAAVNAGHTLTEVASAAQVSGPSLGNWRRASICRPTELKLIDTCPEPSCTTESAVIHFQSGLRIEIPVAALTLDFITRLNGVAQ
;
A
#
# COMPACT_ATOMS: atom_id res chain seq x y z
N MET A 1 17.98 26.11 21.16
CA MET A 1 16.77 25.43 20.64
C MET A 1 16.98 23.97 20.19
N LYS A 2 17.98 23.28 20.71
CA LYS A 2 18.25 21.85 20.37
C LYS A 2 17.71 20.81 21.38
N SER A 3 17.10 21.25 22.49
CA SER A 3 16.56 20.36 23.53
C SER A 3 15.27 19.65 23.10
N SER A 4 14.39 20.33 22.37
CA SER A 4 13.06 19.83 22.03
C SER A 4 13.08 18.57 21.13
N ASP A 5 14.03 18.46 20.22
CA ASP A 5 14.14 17.30 19.32
C ASP A 5 14.56 16.01 20.05
N LYS A 6 15.44 16.12 21.04
CA LYS A 6 15.86 14.96 21.85
C LYS A 6 14.72 14.43 22.71
N ASP A 7 13.93 15.33 23.28
CA ASP A 7 12.81 14.96 24.15
C ASP A 7 11.69 14.28 23.35
N VAL A 8 11.40 14.79 22.14
CA VAL A 8 10.42 14.16 21.24
C VAL A 8 10.87 12.78 20.80
N LYS A 9 12.15 12.61 20.47
CA LYS A 9 12.73 11.31 20.14
C LYS A 9 12.64 10.33 21.31
N ALA A 10 13.10 10.75 22.51
CA ALA A 10 13.03 9.91 23.70
C ALA A 10 11.60 9.46 24.02
N ALA A 11 10.62 10.37 23.86
CA ALA A 11 9.21 10.07 24.06
C ALA A 11 8.68 9.04 23.05
N ALA A 12 9.15 9.07 21.80
CA ALA A 12 8.76 8.10 20.77
C ALA A 12 9.23 6.67 21.12
N LEU A 13 10.49 6.51 21.57
CA LEU A 13 11.02 5.22 22.02
C LEU A 13 10.30 4.70 23.27
N ALA A 14 9.99 5.59 24.21
CA ALA A 14 9.25 5.21 25.43
C ALA A 14 7.85 4.69 25.08
N ARG A 15 7.17 5.31 24.12
CA ARG A 15 5.87 4.84 23.61
C ARG A 15 5.97 3.46 22.95
N VAL A 16 6.98 3.25 22.12
CA VAL A 16 7.22 1.92 21.52
C VAL A 16 7.43 0.88 22.59
N ARG A 17 8.31 1.15 23.54
CA ARG A 17 8.62 0.20 24.64
C ARG A 17 7.38 -0.15 25.46
N SER A 18 6.61 0.83 25.89
CA SER A 18 5.40 0.62 26.70
C SER A 18 4.31 -0.13 25.93
N ALA A 19 4.08 0.20 24.65
CA ALA A 19 3.08 -0.44 23.83
C ALA A 19 3.40 -1.93 23.56
N PHE A 20 4.66 -2.24 23.25
CA PHE A 20 5.10 -3.62 23.03
C PHE A 20 5.15 -4.44 24.33
N LYS A 21 5.51 -3.81 25.46
CA LYS A 21 5.46 -4.45 26.77
C LYS A 21 4.02 -4.82 27.12
N ARG A 22 3.09 -3.86 27.02
CA ARG A 22 1.68 -4.08 27.31
C ARG A 22 1.09 -5.22 26.47
N PHE A 23 1.39 -5.26 25.18
CA PHE A 23 0.93 -6.33 24.29
C PHE A 23 1.40 -7.72 24.73
N ARG A 24 2.63 -7.82 25.25
CA ARG A 24 3.14 -9.09 25.79
C ARG A 24 2.51 -9.44 27.13
N ASP A 25 2.32 -8.45 27.99
CA ASP A 25 1.71 -8.64 29.33
C ASP A 25 0.24 -9.09 29.20
N GLU A 26 -0.45 -8.71 28.10
CA GLU A 26 -1.79 -9.17 27.73
C GLU A 26 -1.84 -10.65 27.25
N GLY A 27 -0.74 -11.38 27.32
CA GLY A 27 -0.67 -12.81 27.03
C GLY A 27 -0.52 -13.16 25.55
N HIS A 28 -0.28 -12.20 24.69
CA HIS A 28 0.05 -12.43 23.28
C HIS A 28 1.50 -12.91 23.16
N GLY A 29 1.71 -14.21 23.42
CA GLY A 29 3.02 -14.84 23.45
C GLY A 29 3.65 -15.10 22.08
N ARG A 30 4.78 -15.81 22.12
CA ARG A 30 5.55 -16.24 20.95
C ARG A 30 4.66 -17.04 20.00
N GLY A 31 4.40 -16.48 18.80
CA GLY A 31 3.60 -17.14 17.76
C GLY A 31 2.43 -16.31 17.26
N SER A 32 1.86 -15.42 18.05
CA SER A 32 0.90 -14.45 17.54
C SER A 32 1.64 -13.28 16.88
N GLY A 33 1.37 -13.05 15.60
CA GLY A 33 1.98 -11.94 14.89
C GLY A 33 1.61 -10.59 15.51
N PHE A 34 2.55 -9.65 15.54
CA PHE A 34 2.28 -8.32 16.05
C PHE A 34 1.19 -7.62 15.23
N PRO A 35 0.21 -6.97 15.87
CA PRO A 35 -0.84 -6.25 15.17
C PRO A 35 -0.25 -5.07 14.38
N LEU A 36 -0.93 -4.73 13.29
CA LEU A 36 -0.48 -3.70 12.36
C LEU A 36 -0.23 -2.35 13.04
N ARG A 37 -1.01 -2.05 14.10
CA ARG A 37 -0.86 -0.82 14.89
C ARG A 37 0.51 -0.73 15.55
N LEU A 38 1.02 -1.82 16.13
CA LEU A 38 2.34 -1.86 16.76
C LEU A 38 3.46 -1.77 15.72
N LYS A 39 3.31 -2.47 14.58
CA LYS A 39 4.26 -2.39 13.47
C LYS A 39 4.39 -0.96 12.95
N ARG A 40 3.27 -0.26 12.78
CA ARG A 40 3.25 1.16 12.36
C ARG A 40 3.92 2.07 13.39
N LEU A 41 3.68 1.83 14.68
CA LEU A 41 4.29 2.62 15.75
C LEU A 41 5.82 2.47 15.73
N ALA A 42 6.34 1.26 15.58
CA ALA A 42 7.76 1.00 15.48
C ALA A 42 8.38 1.65 14.23
N VAL A 43 7.73 1.54 13.07
CA VAL A 43 8.19 2.19 11.82
C VAL A 43 8.16 3.71 11.94
N ALA A 44 7.14 4.28 12.59
CA ALA A 44 7.07 5.72 12.84
C ALA A 44 8.25 6.22 13.69
N ALA A 45 8.67 5.45 14.69
CA ALA A 45 9.85 5.79 15.48
C ALA A 45 11.15 5.78 14.65
N VAL A 46 11.30 4.84 13.73
CA VAL A 46 12.44 4.83 12.78
C VAL A 46 12.40 6.06 11.87
N ASN A 47 11.23 6.43 11.36
CA ASN A 47 11.06 7.60 10.51
C ASN A 47 11.29 8.93 11.27
N ALA A 48 11.08 8.93 12.59
CA ALA A 48 11.40 10.06 13.46
C ALA A 48 12.92 10.24 13.72
N GLY A 49 13.76 9.39 13.12
CA GLY A 49 15.21 9.50 13.15
C GLY A 49 15.90 8.62 14.19
N HIS A 50 15.23 7.57 14.68
CA HIS A 50 15.85 6.53 15.47
C HIS A 50 16.51 5.46 14.60
N THR A 51 17.59 4.87 15.09
CA THR A 51 18.21 3.74 14.38
C THR A 51 17.33 2.49 14.49
N LEU A 52 17.40 1.63 13.47
CA LEU A 52 16.70 0.34 13.48
C LEU A 52 17.04 -0.49 14.72
N THR A 53 18.30 -0.43 15.16
CA THR A 53 18.80 -1.16 16.33
C THR A 53 18.16 -0.66 17.63
N GLU A 54 18.06 0.64 17.82
CA GLU A 54 17.43 1.24 19.01
C GLU A 54 15.95 0.87 19.11
N VAL A 55 15.23 0.98 17.99
CA VAL A 55 13.80 0.65 17.94
C VAL A 55 13.58 -0.86 18.11
N ALA A 56 14.41 -1.69 17.50
CA ALA A 56 14.35 -3.14 17.65
C ALA A 56 14.60 -3.57 19.10
N SER A 57 15.59 -2.96 19.77
CA SER A 57 15.87 -3.18 21.19
C SER A 57 14.71 -2.70 22.07
N ALA A 58 14.15 -1.53 21.82
CA ALA A 58 13.02 -1.00 22.58
C ALA A 58 11.76 -1.84 22.42
N ALA A 59 11.49 -2.33 21.23
CA ALA A 59 10.37 -3.22 20.93
C ALA A 59 10.65 -4.69 21.29
N GLN A 60 11.91 -5.04 21.60
CA GLN A 60 12.39 -6.42 21.76
C GLN A 60 12.00 -7.32 20.58
N VAL A 61 12.25 -6.86 19.38
CA VAL A 61 11.98 -7.54 18.10
C VAL A 61 13.31 -7.71 17.37
N SER A 62 13.39 -8.70 16.48
CA SER A 62 14.58 -8.83 15.65
C SER A 62 14.70 -7.70 14.64
N GLY A 63 15.93 -7.23 14.38
CA GLY A 63 16.20 -6.20 13.38
C GLY A 63 15.63 -6.53 12.00
N PRO A 64 15.79 -7.76 11.47
CA PRO A 64 15.20 -8.19 10.21
C PRO A 64 13.67 -8.04 10.16
N SER A 65 12.96 -8.36 11.25
CA SER A 65 11.51 -8.20 11.32
C SER A 65 11.09 -6.73 11.19
N LEU A 66 11.79 -5.83 11.87
CA LEU A 66 11.53 -4.39 11.78
C LEU A 66 11.86 -3.86 10.37
N GLY A 67 12.93 -4.34 9.75
CA GLY A 67 13.28 -4.03 8.35
C GLY A 67 12.20 -4.46 7.37
N ASN A 68 11.60 -5.62 7.55
CA ASN A 68 10.49 -6.11 6.74
C ASN A 68 9.23 -5.23 6.93
N TRP A 69 8.92 -4.82 8.15
CA TRP A 69 7.78 -3.93 8.42
C TRP A 69 7.96 -2.57 7.77
N ARG A 70 9.19 -2.03 7.78
CA ARG A 70 9.51 -0.77 7.10
C ARG A 70 9.31 -0.89 5.60
N ARG A 71 9.82 -1.95 4.97
CA ARG A 71 9.62 -2.21 3.54
C ARG A 71 8.14 -2.35 3.19
N ALA A 72 7.38 -3.13 3.95
CA ALA A 72 5.96 -3.29 3.76
C ALA A 72 5.16 -1.97 3.90
N SER A 73 5.63 -1.06 4.76
CA SER A 73 5.02 0.28 4.90
C SER A 73 5.29 1.19 3.70
N ILE A 74 6.48 1.07 3.08
CA ILE A 74 6.86 1.84 1.89
C ILE A 74 6.15 1.31 0.65
N CYS A 75 6.02 -0.02 0.55
CA CYS A 75 5.37 -0.71 -0.57
C CYS A 75 3.83 -0.74 -0.47
N ARG A 76 3.22 -0.07 0.50
CA ARG A 76 1.78 0.15 0.39
C ARG A 76 1.53 0.96 -0.86
N PRO A 77 0.81 0.41 -1.85
CA PRO A 77 0.25 1.26 -2.87
C PRO A 77 -0.54 2.32 -2.10
N THR A 78 -0.14 3.56 -2.25
CA THR A 78 -0.99 4.69 -1.89
C THR A 78 -2.31 4.33 -2.52
N GLU A 79 -3.36 4.13 -1.71
CA GLU A 79 -4.70 4.07 -2.28
C GLU A 79 -4.74 5.27 -3.20
N LEU A 80 -4.71 5.00 -4.49
CA LEU A 80 -5.11 5.98 -5.46
C LEU A 80 -6.51 6.31 -5.00
N LYS A 81 -6.66 7.39 -4.22
CA LYS A 81 -7.92 8.09 -4.15
C LYS A 81 -8.20 8.39 -5.60
N LEU A 82 -9.05 7.59 -6.21
CA LEU A 82 -9.82 8.03 -7.33
C LEU A 82 -10.44 9.33 -6.83
N ILE A 83 -9.78 10.43 -7.17
CA ILE A 83 -10.42 11.72 -7.12
C ILE A 83 -11.47 11.54 -8.21
N ASP A 84 -12.70 11.29 -7.80
CA ASP A 84 -13.87 11.49 -8.63
C ASP A 84 -13.94 12.97 -8.99
N THR A 85 -12.92 13.41 -9.70
CA THR A 85 -13.00 14.61 -10.50
C THR A 85 -13.42 14.14 -11.89
N CYS A 86 -14.62 13.58 -11.94
CA CYS A 86 -15.40 13.64 -13.16
C CYS A 86 -16.02 15.04 -13.21
N PRO A 87 -15.51 15.98 -13.98
CA PRO A 87 -16.41 16.84 -14.69
C PRO A 87 -17.11 15.89 -15.67
N GLU A 88 -18.38 15.61 -15.44
CA GLU A 88 -19.20 15.00 -16.45
C GLU A 88 -19.03 15.76 -17.76
N PRO A 89 -18.39 15.19 -18.76
CA PRO A 89 -18.89 15.35 -20.10
C PRO A 89 -19.87 14.19 -20.24
N SER A 90 -21.12 14.50 -20.30
CA SER A 90 -22.18 13.67 -20.86
C SER A 90 -21.83 13.27 -22.32
N CYS A 91 -20.87 12.38 -22.45
CA CYS A 91 -20.62 11.58 -23.63
C CYS A 91 -20.72 10.14 -23.15
N THR A 92 -21.88 9.56 -23.26
CA THR A 92 -22.07 8.12 -23.33
C THR A 92 -21.23 7.62 -24.50
N THR A 93 -19.95 7.45 -24.29
CA THR A 93 -19.11 6.72 -25.23
C THR A 93 -19.45 5.25 -24.99
N GLU A 94 -20.52 4.80 -25.68
CA GLU A 94 -20.80 3.39 -25.78
C GLU A 94 -19.54 2.72 -26.33
N SER A 95 -18.96 1.82 -25.58
CA SER A 95 -17.80 1.02 -25.99
C SER A 95 -18.25 -0.40 -26.29
N ALA A 96 -17.79 -0.95 -27.41
CA ALA A 96 -17.97 -2.34 -27.74
C ALA A 96 -16.74 -3.14 -27.30
N VAL A 97 -16.98 -4.28 -26.65
CA VAL A 97 -15.92 -5.19 -26.20
C VAL A 97 -15.87 -6.40 -27.14
N ILE A 98 -14.74 -6.61 -27.78
CA ILE A 98 -14.50 -7.76 -28.66
C ILE A 98 -13.64 -8.77 -27.90
N HIS A 99 -14.17 -9.98 -27.76
CA HIS A 99 -13.45 -11.11 -27.18
C HIS A 99 -12.95 -12.04 -28.27
N PHE A 100 -11.65 -12.28 -28.29
CA PHE A 100 -11.03 -13.25 -29.19
C PHE A 100 -10.91 -14.61 -28.51
N GLN A 101 -10.95 -15.69 -29.28
CA GLN A 101 -10.75 -17.06 -28.77
C GLN A 101 -9.37 -17.26 -28.15
N SER A 102 -8.39 -16.42 -28.51
CA SER A 102 -7.06 -16.39 -27.93
C SER A 102 -6.99 -15.81 -26.50
N GLY A 103 -8.14 -15.37 -25.94
CA GLY A 103 -8.20 -14.69 -24.64
C GLY A 103 -7.91 -13.19 -24.68
N LEU A 104 -7.59 -12.63 -25.86
CA LEU A 104 -7.39 -11.20 -26.04
C LEU A 104 -8.74 -10.48 -25.98
N ARG A 105 -8.79 -9.39 -25.20
CA ARG A 105 -9.95 -8.52 -25.07
C ARG A 105 -9.58 -7.12 -25.59
N ILE A 106 -10.33 -6.62 -26.53
CA ILE A 106 -10.14 -5.25 -27.05
C ILE A 106 -11.42 -4.45 -26.82
N GLU A 107 -11.28 -3.27 -26.24
CA GLU A 107 -12.37 -2.33 -26.01
C GLU A 107 -12.24 -1.18 -27.01
N ILE A 108 -13.28 -0.96 -27.80
CA ILE A 108 -13.27 0.03 -28.90
C ILE A 108 -14.49 0.95 -28.72
N PRO A 109 -14.31 2.28 -28.77
CA PRO A 109 -15.45 3.18 -28.75
C PRO A 109 -16.34 2.94 -29.98
N VAL A 110 -17.66 2.88 -29.76
CA VAL A 110 -18.65 2.57 -30.81
C VAL A 110 -18.52 3.54 -32.00
N ALA A 111 -18.12 4.78 -31.76
CA ALA A 111 -17.85 5.76 -32.81
C ALA A 111 -16.72 5.36 -33.79
N ALA A 112 -15.83 4.46 -33.40
CA ALA A 112 -14.74 3.94 -34.25
C ALA A 112 -15.10 2.62 -34.93
N LEU A 113 -16.26 2.03 -34.65
CA LEU A 113 -16.78 0.83 -35.30
C LEU A 113 -17.39 1.18 -36.64
N THR A 114 -16.56 1.26 -37.67
CA THR A 114 -17.04 1.40 -39.05
C THR A 114 -17.26 0.02 -39.71
N LEU A 115 -18.18 -0.05 -40.66
CA LEU A 115 -18.43 -1.31 -41.39
C LEU A 115 -17.16 -1.89 -42.04
N ASP A 116 -16.26 -1.01 -42.47
CA ASP A 116 -14.97 -1.36 -43.07
C ASP A 116 -14.03 -2.03 -42.05
N PHE A 117 -14.06 -1.57 -40.81
CA PHE A 117 -13.30 -2.17 -39.69
C PHE A 117 -13.79 -3.60 -39.37
N ILE A 118 -15.11 -3.80 -39.32
CA ILE A 118 -15.72 -5.12 -39.04
C ILE A 118 -15.42 -6.11 -40.20
N THR A 119 -15.46 -5.65 -41.42
CA THR A 119 -15.15 -6.47 -42.61
C THR A 119 -13.69 -6.93 -42.60
N ARG A 120 -12.77 -6.05 -42.21
CA ARG A 120 -11.34 -6.39 -42.09
C ARG A 120 -11.07 -7.37 -40.97
N LEU A 121 -11.76 -7.25 -39.83
CA LEU A 121 -11.62 -8.22 -38.72
C LEU A 121 -12.07 -9.62 -39.15
N ASN A 122 -13.15 -9.75 -39.92
CA ASN A 122 -13.62 -11.06 -40.41
C ASN A 122 -12.70 -11.62 -41.50
N GLY A 123 -12.00 -10.80 -42.27
CA GLY A 123 -11.05 -11.24 -43.29
C GLY A 123 -9.71 -11.78 -42.76
N VAL A 124 -9.37 -11.51 -41.52
CA VAL A 124 -8.14 -12.02 -40.87
C VAL A 124 -8.38 -13.37 -40.19
N ALA A 125 -9.64 -13.80 -40.04
CA ALA A 125 -10.01 -15.03 -39.34
C ALA A 125 -10.12 -16.28 -40.25
N GLN A 126 -9.61 -16.22 -41.50
CA GLN A 126 -9.53 -17.39 -42.41
C GLN A 126 -8.09 -17.87 -42.58
#